data_66ef967e712716ae443b5ccc967434c3
#
_entry.id   66ef967e712716ae443b5ccc967434c3
#
_cell.length_a   1.000
_cell.length_b   1.000
_cell.length_c   1.000
_cell.angle_alpha   90.00
_cell.angle_beta   90.00
_cell.angle_gamma   90.00
#
_symmetry.space_group_name_H-M   'P 1'
#
loop_
_entity.id
_entity.type
_entity.pdbx_description
1 polymer ?
#
loop_
_entity_poly.entity_id
_entity_poly.type
_entity_poly.pdbx_seq_one_letter_code
_entity_poly.pdbx_strand_id
1 'polypeptide(L)'
;LKPKTFGKGCRVLILGATSGIAQALAREFARHGFELVLAGRDGEELEIIQADLRVRFGVQSDIIEFSATHFDSHPNFWQSCGELDGVVVCFGLMHTQSEAQNDWQATHEMIEVNYSASVSILNIAANDFEERGRGFIGILSSVAGDRGQKRNYIYGSTKAAVSTYAEGLRTRLFESGVSVTTIKPGPVDTGMTFGLDKLPLLASPEKVASDIYRGLRRKADVVYTPAPWRIIMGLLCLVPSWLWKRSKL
;
A
#
# COMPACT_ATOMS: atom_id res chain seq x y z
N LEU A 1 25.00 -16.19 -7.30
CA LEU A 1 24.59 -15.85 -5.93
C LEU A 1 23.25 -16.55 -5.65
N LYS A 2 23.14 -17.22 -4.51
CA LYS A 2 21.84 -17.80 -4.10
C LYS A 2 20.84 -16.67 -3.92
N PRO A 3 19.58 -16.80 -4.38
CA PRO A 3 18.57 -15.79 -4.18
C PRO A 3 18.38 -15.50 -2.69
N LYS A 4 18.38 -14.23 -2.29
CA LYS A 4 18.07 -13.85 -0.91
C LYS A 4 16.65 -14.34 -0.59
N THR A 5 16.51 -15.08 0.49
CA THR A 5 15.19 -15.49 1.01
C THR A 5 14.56 -14.29 1.69
N PHE A 6 13.25 -14.07 1.53
CA PHE A 6 12.49 -13.01 2.23
C PHE A 6 12.84 -13.00 3.72
N GLY A 7 13.50 -11.95 4.20
CA GLY A 7 13.96 -11.83 5.58
C GLY A 7 15.20 -10.96 5.75
N LYS A 8 16.02 -11.30 6.74
CA LYS A 8 17.21 -10.53 7.13
C LYS A 8 18.14 -10.24 5.92
N GLY A 9 18.51 -8.97 5.78
CA GLY A 9 19.39 -8.48 4.72
C GLY A 9 18.70 -8.23 3.38
N CYS A 10 17.37 -8.46 3.28
CA CYS A 10 16.59 -7.96 2.14
C CYS A 10 16.40 -6.45 2.27
N ARG A 11 16.50 -5.73 1.14
CA ARG A 11 16.32 -4.29 1.05
C ARG A 11 14.94 -3.96 0.48
N VAL A 12 14.14 -3.18 1.21
CA VAL A 12 12.74 -2.91 0.89
C VAL A 12 12.48 -1.41 0.83
N LEU A 13 11.87 -0.98 -0.27
CA LEU A 13 11.37 0.39 -0.45
C LEU A 13 9.95 0.50 0.13
N ILE A 14 9.74 1.50 0.98
CA ILE A 14 8.42 1.87 1.49
C ILE A 14 8.05 3.25 0.94
N LEU A 15 7.12 3.29 0.01
CA LEU A 15 6.61 4.51 -0.60
C LEU A 15 5.45 5.09 0.22
N GLY A 16 5.53 6.37 0.58
CA GLY A 16 4.61 7.01 1.52
C GLY A 16 4.92 6.63 2.97
N ALA A 17 6.21 6.59 3.32
CA ALA A 17 6.73 6.09 4.58
C ALA A 17 6.26 6.87 5.82
N THR A 18 5.76 8.10 5.67
CA THR A 18 5.21 8.92 6.75
C THR A 18 3.79 8.54 7.17
N SER A 19 3.08 7.69 6.41
CA SER A 19 1.74 7.24 6.81
C SER A 19 1.80 6.30 8.03
N GLY A 20 0.76 6.33 8.88
CA GLY A 20 0.73 5.52 10.09
C GLY A 20 0.92 4.01 9.86
N ILE A 21 0.31 3.48 8.78
CA ILE A 21 0.50 2.07 8.39
C ILE A 21 1.95 1.83 7.94
N ALA A 22 2.53 2.75 7.17
CA ALA A 22 3.89 2.61 6.65
C ALA A 22 4.94 2.66 7.77
N GLN A 23 4.78 3.56 8.74
CA GLN A 23 5.66 3.65 9.92
C GLN A 23 5.62 2.34 10.73
N ALA A 24 4.42 1.80 10.98
CA ALA A 24 4.27 0.52 11.67
C ALA A 24 4.89 -0.63 10.85
N LEU A 25 4.74 -0.62 9.53
CA LEU A 25 5.30 -1.61 8.64
C LEU A 25 6.84 -1.51 8.58
N ALA A 26 7.40 -0.30 8.58
CA ALA A 26 8.84 -0.07 8.66
C ALA A 26 9.42 -0.68 9.94
N ARG A 27 8.77 -0.47 11.09
CA ARG A 27 9.15 -1.10 12.37
C ARG A 27 9.06 -2.62 12.31
N GLU A 28 8.03 -3.17 11.66
CA GLU A 28 7.87 -4.62 11.52
C GLU A 28 8.97 -5.23 10.63
N PHE A 29 9.32 -4.62 9.50
CA PHE A 29 10.45 -5.04 8.67
C PHE A 29 11.78 -4.92 9.42
N ALA A 30 12.01 -3.79 10.12
CA ALA A 30 13.22 -3.58 10.91
C ALA A 30 13.41 -4.65 11.99
N ARG A 31 12.34 -5.02 12.72
CA ARG A 31 12.34 -6.11 13.71
C ARG A 31 12.82 -7.45 13.11
N HIS A 32 12.58 -7.65 11.84
CA HIS A 32 12.99 -8.83 11.10
C HIS A 32 14.33 -8.68 10.35
N GLY A 33 15.06 -7.59 10.59
CA GLY A 33 16.41 -7.36 10.07
C GLY A 33 16.48 -7.00 8.58
N PHE A 34 15.42 -6.40 8.04
CA PHE A 34 15.45 -5.82 6.68
C PHE A 34 16.21 -4.49 6.67
N GLU A 35 16.85 -4.22 5.55
CA GLU A 35 17.33 -2.88 5.19
C GLU A 35 16.18 -2.10 4.54
N LEU A 36 16.06 -0.81 4.87
CA LEU A 36 14.92 -0.03 4.43
C LEU A 36 15.33 1.18 3.60
N VAL A 37 14.54 1.46 2.58
CA VAL A 37 14.52 2.75 1.89
C VAL A 37 13.17 3.38 2.20
N LEU A 38 13.19 4.51 2.91
CA LEU A 38 12.01 5.26 3.31
C LEU A 38 11.80 6.41 2.33
N ALA A 39 10.64 6.44 1.67
CA ALA A 39 10.40 7.45 0.67
C ALA A 39 9.07 8.20 0.92
N GLY A 40 9.12 9.51 0.82
CA GLY A 40 8.00 10.42 1.06
C GLY A 40 8.35 11.85 0.72
N ARG A 41 7.42 12.78 0.95
CA ARG A 41 7.60 14.21 0.63
C ARG A 41 8.21 15.01 1.78
N ASP A 42 8.01 14.55 3.00
CA ASP A 42 8.43 15.24 4.21
C ASP A 42 9.74 14.63 4.72
N GLY A 43 10.85 15.29 4.38
CA GLY A 43 12.19 14.85 4.77
C GLY A 43 12.41 14.85 6.28
N GLU A 44 11.89 15.86 7.00
CA GLU A 44 12.05 15.95 8.46
C GLU A 44 11.34 14.79 9.16
N GLU A 45 10.11 14.46 8.75
CA GLU A 45 9.39 13.32 9.30
C GLU A 45 10.09 12.00 8.98
N LEU A 46 10.66 11.85 7.77
CA LEU A 46 11.46 10.67 7.40
C LEU A 46 12.70 10.51 8.27
N GLU A 47 13.40 11.61 8.61
CA GLU A 47 14.55 11.60 9.52
C GLU A 47 14.16 11.12 10.93
N ILE A 48 13.01 11.56 11.43
CA ILE A 48 12.47 11.12 12.71
C ILE A 48 12.21 9.60 12.68
N ILE A 49 11.58 9.10 11.62
CA ILE A 49 11.30 7.67 11.46
C ILE A 49 12.60 6.88 11.37
N GLN A 50 13.58 7.36 10.61
CA GLN A 50 14.90 6.73 10.49
C GLN A 50 15.60 6.64 11.85
N ALA A 51 15.58 7.72 12.63
CA ALA A 51 16.17 7.74 13.96
C ALA A 51 15.48 6.74 14.91
N ASP A 52 14.15 6.65 14.89
CA ASP A 52 13.37 5.67 15.66
C ASP A 52 13.77 4.23 15.28
N LEU A 53 13.88 3.91 14.00
CA LEU A 53 14.29 2.58 13.52
C LEU A 53 15.73 2.23 13.96
N ARG A 54 16.64 3.17 13.86
CA ARG A 54 18.03 2.99 14.29
C ARG A 54 18.13 2.73 15.79
N VAL A 55 17.43 3.53 16.60
CA VAL A 55 17.48 3.43 18.08
C VAL A 55 16.83 2.13 18.55
N ARG A 56 15.68 1.76 18.01
CA ARG A 56 14.92 0.59 18.49
C ARG A 56 15.42 -0.75 17.97
N PHE A 57 15.90 -0.78 16.72
CA PHE A 57 16.19 -2.04 16.03
C PHE A 57 17.63 -2.15 15.54
N GLY A 58 18.44 -1.07 15.64
CA GLY A 58 19.81 -1.06 15.13
C GLY A 58 19.91 -1.19 13.60
N VAL A 59 18.83 -0.92 12.86
CA VAL A 59 18.76 -1.06 11.40
C VAL A 59 19.14 0.25 10.74
N GLN A 60 19.99 0.18 9.73
CA GLN A 60 20.23 1.30 8.83
C GLN A 60 19.10 1.42 7.81
N SER A 61 18.69 2.63 7.54
CA SER A 61 17.72 2.95 6.50
C SER A 61 18.16 4.18 5.74
N ASP A 62 17.88 4.20 4.43
CA ASP A 62 18.08 5.37 3.59
C ASP A 62 16.79 6.16 3.48
N ILE A 63 16.94 7.46 3.26
CA ILE A 63 15.82 8.38 3.05
C ILE A 63 15.96 8.95 1.64
N ILE A 64 14.88 8.93 0.87
CA ILE A 64 14.83 9.51 -0.46
C ILE A 64 13.53 10.29 -0.62
N GLU A 65 13.63 11.54 -1.06
CA GLU A 65 12.45 12.32 -1.39
C GLU A 65 11.68 11.68 -2.55
N PHE A 66 10.35 11.56 -2.39
CA PHE A 66 9.46 10.97 -3.40
C PHE A 66 8.15 11.74 -3.46
N SER A 67 7.83 12.26 -4.64
CA SER A 67 6.52 12.83 -4.95
C SER A 67 5.74 11.89 -5.87
N ALA A 68 4.61 11.39 -5.38
CA ALA A 68 3.79 10.41 -6.10
C ALA A 68 3.25 10.94 -7.44
N THR A 69 3.05 12.27 -7.56
CA THR A 69 2.49 12.91 -8.75
C THR A 69 3.53 13.54 -9.68
N HIS A 70 4.80 13.43 -9.34
CA HIS A 70 5.88 13.90 -10.20
C HIS A 70 6.40 12.75 -11.09
N PHE A 71 5.59 12.32 -12.03
CA PHE A 71 5.79 11.10 -12.84
C PHE A 71 7.12 11.05 -13.58
N ASP A 72 7.57 12.16 -14.12
CA ASP A 72 8.84 12.24 -14.86
C ASP A 72 10.07 11.95 -13.98
N SER A 73 9.96 12.11 -12.67
CA SER A 73 11.03 11.79 -11.71
C SER A 73 11.09 10.31 -11.34
N HIS A 74 10.04 9.53 -11.55
CA HIS A 74 9.95 8.14 -11.07
C HIS A 74 11.07 7.23 -11.59
N PRO A 75 11.51 7.29 -12.87
CA PRO A 75 12.64 6.48 -13.33
C PRO A 75 13.95 6.79 -12.60
N ASN A 76 14.28 8.06 -12.44
CA ASN A 76 15.49 8.50 -11.74
C ASN A 76 15.41 8.17 -10.24
N PHE A 77 14.25 8.36 -9.63
CA PHE A 77 14.00 7.97 -8.25
C PHE A 77 14.23 6.46 -8.05
N TRP A 78 13.70 5.61 -8.93
CA TRP A 78 13.89 4.15 -8.82
C TRP A 78 15.38 3.77 -8.89
N GLN A 79 16.11 4.37 -9.81
CA GLN A 79 17.56 4.14 -9.94
C GLN A 79 18.32 4.57 -8.68
N SER A 80 17.95 5.69 -8.06
CA SER A 80 18.60 6.19 -6.83
C SER A 80 18.37 5.29 -5.61
N CYS A 81 17.32 4.47 -5.61
CA CYS A 81 17.06 3.50 -4.53
C CYS A 81 18.08 2.36 -4.48
N GLY A 82 18.88 2.16 -5.56
CA GLY A 82 19.77 1.00 -5.68
C GLY A 82 19.03 -0.32 -5.85
N GLU A 83 19.73 -1.42 -5.62
CA GLU A 83 19.12 -2.76 -5.77
C GLU A 83 18.14 -3.04 -4.64
N LEU A 84 16.89 -3.31 -4.98
CA LEU A 84 15.80 -3.60 -4.06
C LEU A 84 15.37 -5.07 -4.17
N ASP A 85 15.00 -5.68 -3.05
CA ASP A 85 14.38 -7.01 -2.99
C ASP A 85 12.85 -6.92 -2.95
N GLY A 86 12.30 -5.73 -2.66
CA GLY A 86 10.86 -5.50 -2.67
C GLY A 86 10.47 -4.04 -2.56
N VAL A 87 9.20 -3.77 -2.88
CA VAL A 87 8.57 -2.45 -2.74
C VAL A 87 7.17 -2.58 -2.14
N VAL A 88 6.83 -1.66 -1.24
CA VAL A 88 5.47 -1.55 -0.71
C VAL A 88 4.95 -0.13 -0.92
N VAL A 89 3.86 -0.01 -1.68
CA VAL A 89 3.16 1.27 -1.89
C VAL A 89 2.17 1.49 -0.76
N CYS A 90 2.45 2.48 0.08
CA CYS A 90 1.64 2.85 1.24
C CYS A 90 1.00 4.24 1.13
N PHE A 91 1.32 5.01 0.09
CA PHE A 91 0.68 6.30 -0.10
C PHE A 91 -0.78 6.16 -0.55
N GLY A 92 -1.55 7.18 -0.27
CA GLY A 92 -2.94 7.30 -0.70
C GLY A 92 -3.58 8.56 -0.15
N LEU A 93 -4.62 9.00 -0.82
CA LEU A 93 -5.38 10.20 -0.49
C LEU A 93 -6.87 9.86 -0.46
N MET A 94 -7.57 10.42 0.52
CA MET A 94 -9.02 10.31 0.62
C MET A 94 -9.60 11.67 1.06
N HIS A 95 -10.25 12.35 0.14
CA HIS A 95 -11.15 13.45 0.44
C HIS A 95 -12.50 12.91 0.90
N THR A 96 -13.29 13.71 1.59
CA THR A 96 -14.67 13.32 1.89
C THR A 96 -15.46 13.14 0.60
N GLN A 97 -16.46 12.23 0.62
CA GLN A 97 -17.29 12.01 -0.56
C GLN A 97 -18.00 13.29 -0.99
N SER A 98 -18.42 14.14 -0.03
CA SER A 98 -19.07 15.42 -0.32
C SER A 98 -18.16 16.41 -1.03
N GLU A 99 -16.90 16.50 -0.63
CA GLU A 99 -15.90 17.33 -1.34
C GLU A 99 -15.68 16.81 -2.73
N ALA A 100 -15.29 15.54 -2.84
CA ALA A 100 -14.91 14.96 -4.11
C ALA A 100 -16.01 14.99 -5.18
N GLN A 101 -17.28 14.80 -4.81
CA GLN A 101 -18.38 14.83 -5.78
C GLN A 101 -18.71 16.24 -6.28
N ASN A 102 -18.33 17.30 -5.55
CA ASN A 102 -18.63 18.69 -5.88
C ASN A 102 -17.39 19.44 -6.39
N ASP A 103 -16.19 18.90 -6.18
CA ASP A 103 -14.93 19.47 -6.63
C ASP A 103 -14.16 18.45 -7.49
N TRP A 104 -14.04 18.77 -8.77
CA TRP A 104 -13.27 17.93 -9.70
C TRP A 104 -11.80 17.82 -9.31
N GLN A 105 -11.20 18.88 -8.75
CA GLN A 105 -9.80 18.83 -8.33
C GLN A 105 -9.58 17.81 -7.24
N ALA A 106 -10.43 17.74 -6.22
CA ALA A 106 -10.37 16.74 -5.17
C ALA A 106 -10.55 15.28 -5.71
N THR A 107 -11.44 15.12 -6.68
CA THR A 107 -11.60 13.83 -7.39
C THR A 107 -10.36 13.48 -8.19
N HIS A 108 -9.82 14.42 -8.96
CA HIS A 108 -8.64 14.22 -9.80
C HIS A 108 -7.42 13.84 -8.98
N GLU A 109 -7.17 14.53 -7.87
CA GLU A 109 -6.07 14.21 -6.95
C GLU A 109 -6.17 12.79 -6.40
N MET A 110 -7.36 12.33 -6.03
CA MET A 110 -7.53 10.94 -5.59
C MET A 110 -7.22 9.93 -6.69
N ILE A 111 -7.61 10.20 -7.94
CA ILE A 111 -7.31 9.33 -9.08
C ILE A 111 -5.81 9.33 -9.34
N GLU A 112 -5.22 10.51 -9.36
CA GLU A 112 -3.79 10.69 -9.67
C GLU A 112 -2.91 10.03 -8.62
N VAL A 113 -3.13 10.32 -7.33
CA VAL A 113 -2.33 9.77 -6.24
C VAL A 113 -2.59 8.27 -6.05
N ASN A 114 -3.85 7.85 -5.95
CA ASN A 114 -4.14 6.46 -5.56
C ASN A 114 -3.89 5.47 -6.70
N TYR A 115 -4.15 5.86 -7.95
CA TYR A 115 -4.08 4.95 -9.09
C TYR A 115 -2.92 5.28 -10.03
N SER A 116 -2.90 6.46 -10.66
CA SER A 116 -1.91 6.78 -11.69
C SER A 116 -0.48 6.71 -11.16
N ALA A 117 -0.24 7.25 -9.96
CA ALA A 117 1.08 7.20 -9.32
C ALA A 117 1.50 5.76 -8.98
N SER A 118 0.56 4.95 -8.47
CA SER A 118 0.83 3.54 -8.20
C SER A 118 1.21 2.78 -9.48
N VAL A 119 0.48 2.99 -10.57
CA VAL A 119 0.78 2.37 -11.88
C VAL A 119 2.14 2.82 -12.41
N SER A 120 2.44 4.11 -12.35
CA SER A 120 3.69 4.66 -12.85
C SER A 120 4.91 4.03 -12.17
N ILE A 121 4.99 4.10 -10.86
CA ILE A 121 6.17 3.58 -10.14
C ILE A 121 6.24 2.04 -10.15
N LEU A 122 5.10 1.35 -10.10
CA LEU A 122 5.08 -0.10 -10.05
C LEU A 122 5.35 -0.76 -11.41
N ASN A 123 5.09 -0.09 -12.53
CA ASN A 123 5.55 -0.58 -13.83
C ASN A 123 7.08 -0.61 -13.91
N ILE A 124 7.76 0.40 -13.37
CA ILE A 124 9.22 0.45 -13.30
C ILE A 124 9.74 -0.67 -12.41
N ALA A 125 9.18 -0.80 -11.21
CA ALA A 125 9.51 -1.86 -10.26
C ALA A 125 9.29 -3.27 -10.85
N ALA A 126 8.16 -3.46 -11.53
CA ALA A 126 7.80 -4.73 -12.15
C ALA A 126 8.78 -5.15 -13.24
N ASN A 127 9.17 -4.20 -14.11
CA ASN A 127 10.15 -4.46 -15.17
C ASN A 127 11.51 -4.87 -14.58
N ASP A 128 11.99 -4.15 -13.57
CA ASP A 128 13.26 -4.44 -12.90
C ASP A 128 13.23 -5.81 -12.18
N PHE A 129 12.16 -6.11 -11.44
CA PHE A 129 12.03 -7.39 -10.74
C PHE A 129 11.85 -8.57 -11.71
N GLU A 130 11.11 -8.37 -12.80
CA GLU A 130 10.93 -9.38 -13.85
C GLU A 130 12.25 -9.73 -14.54
N GLU A 131 13.05 -8.72 -14.93
CA GLU A 131 14.37 -8.89 -15.52
C GLU A 131 15.31 -9.68 -14.59
N ARG A 132 15.25 -9.38 -13.30
CA ARG A 132 16.09 -10.07 -12.29
C ARG A 132 15.53 -11.43 -11.85
N GLY A 133 14.30 -11.78 -12.24
CA GLY A 133 13.63 -13.03 -11.87
C GLY A 133 13.38 -13.17 -10.37
N ARG A 134 13.29 -12.05 -9.63
CA ARG A 134 13.09 -12.05 -8.17
C ARG A 134 12.58 -10.71 -7.66
N GLY A 135 11.83 -10.75 -6.58
CA GLY A 135 11.32 -9.57 -5.89
C GLY A 135 9.92 -9.78 -5.33
N PHE A 136 9.44 -8.78 -4.59
CA PHE A 136 8.06 -8.74 -4.16
C PHE A 136 7.49 -7.32 -4.22
N ILE A 137 6.19 -7.24 -4.50
CA ILE A 137 5.42 -6.01 -4.57
C ILE A 137 4.25 -6.10 -3.60
N GLY A 138 4.14 -5.13 -2.70
CA GLY A 138 2.97 -4.93 -1.84
C GLY A 138 2.22 -3.66 -2.25
N ILE A 139 0.89 -3.72 -2.35
CA ILE A 139 0.09 -2.56 -2.76
C ILE A 139 -1.06 -2.36 -1.78
N LEU A 140 -1.10 -1.20 -1.10
CA LEU A 140 -2.23 -0.84 -0.24
C LEU A 140 -3.43 -0.38 -1.08
N SER A 141 -4.40 -1.27 -1.20
CA SER A 141 -5.75 -0.98 -1.64
C SER A 141 -6.66 -0.67 -0.43
N SER A 142 -7.87 -1.15 -0.41
CA SER A 142 -8.84 -1.04 0.69
C SER A 142 -10.00 -2.00 0.46
N VAL A 143 -10.70 -2.38 1.52
CA VAL A 143 -12.01 -3.06 1.42
C VAL A 143 -13.05 -2.19 0.68
N ALA A 144 -12.88 -0.85 0.67
CA ALA A 144 -13.73 0.06 -0.09
C ALA A 144 -13.66 -0.17 -1.61
N GLY A 145 -12.59 -0.80 -2.10
CA GLY A 145 -12.44 -1.14 -3.51
C GLY A 145 -13.19 -2.40 -3.96
N ASP A 146 -13.74 -3.18 -3.04
CA ASP A 146 -14.42 -4.43 -3.39
C ASP A 146 -15.86 -4.20 -3.86
N ARG A 147 -16.51 -3.15 -3.37
CA ARG A 147 -17.87 -2.79 -3.76
C ARG A 147 -18.12 -1.30 -3.56
N GLY A 148 -18.74 -0.65 -4.54
CA GLY A 148 -19.12 0.77 -4.47
C GLY A 148 -20.06 1.03 -3.30
N GLN A 149 -19.72 2.02 -2.47
CA GLN A 149 -20.46 2.43 -1.26
C GLN A 149 -20.82 3.91 -1.38
N LYS A 150 -22.02 4.29 -0.93
CA LYS A 150 -22.50 5.67 -1.00
C LYS A 150 -21.56 6.67 -0.33
N ARG A 151 -20.88 6.24 0.74
CA ARG A 151 -20.04 7.13 1.55
C ARG A 151 -18.72 7.52 0.91
N ASN A 152 -18.20 6.71 -0.02
CA ASN A 152 -16.83 6.88 -0.54
C ASN A 152 -16.62 6.22 -1.92
N TYR A 153 -17.63 6.31 -2.81
CA TYR A 153 -17.54 5.62 -4.11
C TYR A 153 -16.41 6.14 -5.01
N ILE A 154 -16.03 7.42 -4.90
CA ILE A 154 -14.91 7.97 -5.67
C ILE A 154 -13.58 7.38 -5.16
N TYR A 155 -13.33 7.41 -3.85
CA TYR A 155 -12.18 6.73 -3.26
C TYR A 155 -12.20 5.23 -3.55
N GLY A 156 -13.34 4.57 -3.34
CA GLY A 156 -13.52 3.15 -3.59
C GLY A 156 -13.20 2.75 -5.02
N SER A 157 -13.58 3.59 -6.01
CA SER A 157 -13.26 3.32 -7.42
C SER A 157 -11.75 3.36 -7.69
N THR A 158 -10.99 4.28 -7.08
CA THR A 158 -9.51 4.30 -7.21
C THR A 158 -8.86 3.05 -6.60
N LYS A 159 -9.40 2.57 -5.47
CA LYS A 159 -8.90 1.35 -4.81
C LYS A 159 -9.32 0.06 -5.53
N ALA A 160 -10.47 0.06 -6.21
CA ALA A 160 -10.86 -1.00 -7.14
C ALA A 160 -9.90 -1.06 -8.33
N ALA A 161 -9.62 0.08 -8.96
CA ALA A 161 -8.68 0.18 -10.08
C ALA A 161 -7.30 -0.36 -9.71
N VAL A 162 -6.74 0.06 -8.57
CA VAL A 162 -5.45 -0.44 -8.07
C VAL A 162 -5.49 -1.94 -7.77
N SER A 163 -6.60 -2.47 -7.27
CA SER A 163 -6.74 -3.92 -7.01
C SER A 163 -6.70 -4.73 -8.31
N THR A 164 -7.42 -4.27 -9.34
CA THR A 164 -7.43 -4.91 -10.66
C THR A 164 -6.06 -4.82 -11.34
N TYR A 165 -5.38 -3.66 -11.23
CA TYR A 165 -4.01 -3.50 -11.72
C TYR A 165 -3.05 -4.48 -11.04
N ALA A 166 -3.12 -4.61 -9.71
CA ALA A 166 -2.30 -5.54 -8.95
C ALA A 166 -2.54 -7.01 -9.35
N GLU A 167 -3.79 -7.37 -9.68
CA GLU A 167 -4.13 -8.71 -10.18
C GLU A 167 -3.50 -8.97 -11.55
N GLY A 168 -3.56 -8.00 -12.47
CA GLY A 168 -2.88 -8.06 -13.76
C GLY A 168 -1.36 -8.20 -13.62
N LEU A 169 -0.73 -7.40 -12.75
CA LEU A 169 0.70 -7.53 -12.44
C LEU A 169 1.05 -8.91 -11.90
N ARG A 170 0.24 -9.46 -11.00
CA ARG A 170 0.44 -10.80 -10.44
C ARG A 170 0.45 -11.87 -11.51
N THR A 171 -0.48 -11.79 -12.46
CA THR A 171 -0.54 -12.70 -13.58
C THR A 171 0.69 -12.57 -14.49
N ARG A 172 1.10 -11.35 -14.82
CA ARG A 172 2.29 -11.08 -15.64
C ARG A 172 3.57 -11.64 -14.99
N LEU A 173 3.75 -11.39 -13.71
CA LEU A 173 5.00 -11.67 -12.99
C LEU A 173 5.09 -13.09 -12.42
N PHE A 174 4.06 -13.90 -12.59
CA PHE A 174 3.99 -15.23 -11.99
C PHE A 174 5.14 -16.14 -12.40
N GLU A 175 5.43 -16.23 -13.70
CA GLU A 175 6.51 -17.08 -14.21
C GLU A 175 7.92 -16.58 -13.86
N SER A 176 8.05 -15.27 -13.63
CA SER A 176 9.33 -14.65 -13.22
C SER A 176 9.64 -14.88 -11.72
N GLY A 177 8.74 -15.51 -10.96
CA GLY A 177 8.95 -15.77 -9.54
C GLY A 177 8.79 -14.56 -8.63
N VAL A 178 8.34 -13.41 -9.16
CA VAL A 178 8.04 -12.18 -8.43
C VAL A 178 6.64 -12.27 -7.84
N SER A 179 6.50 -11.98 -6.54
CA SER A 179 5.20 -12.03 -5.88
C SER A 179 4.55 -10.65 -5.80
N VAL A 180 3.23 -10.58 -6.06
CA VAL A 180 2.44 -9.35 -5.95
C VAL A 180 1.30 -9.56 -4.96
N THR A 181 1.29 -8.80 -3.88
CA THR A 181 0.28 -8.88 -2.82
C THR A 181 -0.58 -7.63 -2.81
N THR A 182 -1.88 -7.79 -3.01
CA THR A 182 -2.88 -6.74 -2.80
C THR A 182 -3.29 -6.72 -1.33
N ILE A 183 -3.08 -5.61 -0.64
CA ILE A 183 -3.44 -5.44 0.76
C ILE A 183 -4.74 -4.64 0.83
N LYS A 184 -5.74 -5.20 1.50
CA LYS A 184 -7.08 -4.61 1.64
C LYS A 184 -7.41 -4.37 3.13
N PRO A 185 -6.93 -3.24 3.69
CA PRO A 185 -7.33 -2.86 5.05
C PRO A 185 -8.81 -2.47 5.11
N GLY A 186 -9.43 -2.79 6.25
CA GLY A 186 -10.61 -2.06 6.71
C GLY A 186 -10.21 -0.72 7.32
N PRO A 187 -11.05 -0.11 8.18
CA PRO A 187 -10.66 1.09 8.93
C PRO A 187 -9.43 0.82 9.80
N VAL A 188 -8.47 1.74 9.75
CA VAL A 188 -7.23 1.70 10.53
C VAL A 188 -7.08 3.02 11.28
N ASP A 189 -6.72 2.97 12.55
CA ASP A 189 -6.51 4.15 13.40
C ASP A 189 -5.29 4.96 12.93
N THR A 190 -5.55 5.89 12.05
CA THR A 190 -4.54 6.76 11.40
C THR A 190 -5.13 8.15 11.16
N GLY A 191 -4.30 9.11 10.75
CA GLY A 191 -4.78 10.45 10.39
C GLY A 191 -5.89 10.45 9.33
N MET A 192 -5.92 9.48 8.42
CA MET A 192 -6.97 9.37 7.38
C MET A 192 -8.36 9.04 7.94
N THR A 193 -8.43 8.39 9.09
CA THR A 193 -9.68 7.99 9.76
C THR A 193 -10.01 8.85 10.98
N PHE A 194 -9.15 9.81 11.30
CA PHE A 194 -9.34 10.71 12.44
C PHE A 194 -10.64 11.52 12.28
N GLY A 195 -11.43 11.56 13.33
CA GLY A 195 -12.71 12.27 13.34
C GLY A 195 -13.88 11.53 12.67
N LEU A 196 -13.67 10.31 12.16
CA LEU A 196 -14.76 9.47 11.65
C LEU A 196 -15.39 8.65 12.79
N ASP A 197 -16.70 8.80 12.98
CA ASP A 197 -17.45 8.09 14.01
C ASP A 197 -17.74 6.63 13.65
N LYS A 198 -17.74 5.76 14.68
CA LYS A 198 -18.26 4.37 14.62
C LYS A 198 -17.69 3.52 13.48
N LEU A 199 -16.37 3.48 13.38
CA LEU A 199 -15.70 2.63 12.39
C LEU A 199 -15.73 1.15 12.84
N PRO A 200 -16.37 0.25 12.07
CA PRO A 200 -16.43 -1.16 12.43
C PRO A 200 -15.05 -1.80 12.30
N LEU A 201 -14.68 -2.65 13.25
CA LEU A 201 -13.42 -3.39 13.25
C LEU A 201 -12.20 -2.49 13.05
N LEU A 202 -12.17 -1.33 13.72
CA LEU A 202 -11.02 -0.43 13.70
C LEU A 202 -9.76 -1.19 14.17
N ALA A 203 -8.74 -1.20 13.34
CA ALA A 203 -7.49 -1.89 13.63
C ALA A 203 -6.37 -0.89 13.97
N SER A 204 -5.42 -1.30 14.81
CA SER A 204 -4.21 -0.51 14.99
C SER A 204 -3.27 -0.66 13.78
N PRO A 205 -2.43 0.36 13.49
CA PRO A 205 -1.41 0.28 12.47
C PRO A 205 -0.45 -0.91 12.64
N GLU A 206 -0.11 -1.28 13.88
CA GLU A 206 0.79 -2.39 14.20
C GLU A 206 0.17 -3.74 13.82
N LYS A 207 -1.14 -3.90 14.10
CA LYS A 207 -1.86 -5.12 13.69
C LYS A 207 -1.88 -5.27 12.18
N VAL A 208 -2.16 -4.17 11.47
CA VAL A 208 -2.16 -4.12 10.01
C VAL A 208 -0.76 -4.44 9.46
N ALA A 209 0.28 -3.81 10.00
CA ALA A 209 1.67 -4.04 9.61
C ALA A 209 2.09 -5.50 9.76
N SER A 210 1.74 -6.12 10.90
CA SER A 210 2.03 -7.55 11.14
C SER A 210 1.29 -8.47 10.16
N ASP A 211 0.03 -8.14 9.81
CA ASP A 211 -0.72 -8.91 8.82
C ASP A 211 -0.11 -8.76 7.41
N ILE A 212 0.31 -7.54 7.03
CA ILE A 212 1.00 -7.25 5.76
C ILE A 212 2.29 -8.06 5.69
N TYR A 213 3.16 -7.95 6.69
CA TYR A 213 4.43 -8.67 6.72
C TYR A 213 4.23 -10.19 6.55
N ARG A 214 3.27 -10.77 7.29
CA ARG A 214 2.95 -12.20 7.17
C ARG A 214 2.42 -12.58 5.80
N GLY A 215 1.61 -11.71 5.19
CA GLY A 215 1.09 -11.88 3.83
C GLY A 215 2.21 -11.88 2.79
N LEU A 216 3.07 -10.88 2.82
CA LEU A 216 4.23 -10.76 1.93
C LEU A 216 5.17 -11.96 2.06
N ARG A 217 5.49 -12.37 3.30
CA ARG A 217 6.34 -13.54 3.57
C ARG A 217 5.77 -14.83 3.00
N ARG A 218 4.45 -14.98 3.01
CA ARG A 218 3.73 -16.15 2.48
C ARG A 218 3.43 -16.04 0.99
N LYS A 219 3.81 -14.94 0.34
CA LYS A 219 3.48 -14.63 -1.06
C LYS A 219 1.97 -14.70 -1.31
N ALA A 220 1.17 -14.19 -0.36
CA ALA A 220 -0.28 -14.21 -0.46
C ALA A 220 -0.76 -13.25 -1.55
N ASP A 221 -1.68 -13.68 -2.40
CA ASP A 221 -2.26 -12.84 -3.47
C ASP A 221 -3.02 -11.64 -2.91
N VAL A 222 -3.84 -11.87 -1.88
CA VAL A 222 -4.67 -10.85 -1.24
C VAL A 222 -4.66 -11.01 0.27
N VAL A 223 -4.39 -9.91 0.96
CA VAL A 223 -4.41 -9.81 2.42
C VAL A 223 -5.53 -8.87 2.86
N TYR A 224 -6.55 -9.40 3.51
CA TYR A 224 -7.53 -8.59 4.24
C TYR A 224 -7.05 -8.38 5.68
N THR A 225 -7.11 -7.15 6.17
CA THR A 225 -6.66 -6.85 7.52
C THR A 225 -7.60 -5.84 8.21
N PRO A 226 -8.18 -6.21 9.39
CA PRO A 226 -8.20 -7.55 10.00
C PRO A 226 -8.87 -8.61 9.13
N ALA A 227 -8.48 -9.86 9.32
CA ALA A 227 -8.94 -10.99 8.50
C ALA A 227 -10.46 -11.17 8.35
N PRO A 228 -11.33 -10.84 9.35
CA PRO A 228 -12.78 -10.92 9.19
C PRO A 228 -13.34 -10.14 7.99
N TRP A 229 -12.64 -9.09 7.53
CA TRP A 229 -13.07 -8.33 6.35
C TRP A 229 -13.19 -9.19 5.10
N ARG A 230 -12.40 -10.26 4.98
CA ARG A 230 -12.50 -11.18 3.84
C ARG A 230 -13.89 -11.81 3.73
N ILE A 231 -14.45 -12.24 4.86
CA ILE A 231 -15.79 -12.85 4.91
C ILE A 231 -16.85 -11.78 4.72
N ILE A 232 -16.72 -10.65 5.44
CA ILE A 232 -17.67 -9.54 5.37
C ILE A 232 -17.80 -9.04 3.93
N MET A 233 -16.68 -8.73 3.26
CA MET A 233 -16.71 -8.25 1.89
C MET A 233 -17.21 -9.31 0.91
N GLY A 234 -16.82 -10.57 1.10
CA GLY A 234 -17.37 -11.68 0.31
C GLY A 234 -18.90 -11.74 0.36
N LEU A 235 -19.47 -11.63 1.55
CA LEU A 235 -20.94 -11.58 1.73
C LEU A 235 -21.56 -10.31 1.14
N LEU A 236 -20.94 -9.15 1.37
CA LEU A 236 -21.43 -7.88 0.83
C LEU A 236 -21.43 -7.86 -0.70
N CYS A 237 -20.42 -8.44 -1.35
CA CYS A 237 -20.35 -8.53 -2.82
C CYS A 237 -21.47 -9.42 -3.41
N LEU A 238 -21.99 -10.39 -2.67
CA LEU A 238 -23.10 -11.25 -3.10
C LEU A 238 -24.47 -10.58 -2.99
N VAL A 239 -24.61 -9.47 -2.25
CA VAL A 239 -25.90 -8.79 -2.09
C VAL A 239 -26.37 -8.25 -3.45
N PRO A 240 -27.59 -8.59 -3.92
CA PRO A 240 -28.11 -8.10 -5.18
C PRO A 240 -28.20 -6.57 -5.26
N SER A 241 -27.95 -5.98 -6.43
CA SER A 241 -27.90 -4.52 -6.59
C SER A 241 -29.20 -3.80 -6.22
N TRP A 242 -30.37 -4.44 -6.42
CA TRP A 242 -31.66 -3.87 -6.04
C TRP A 242 -31.82 -3.72 -4.52
N LEU A 243 -31.16 -4.58 -3.74
CA LEU A 243 -31.14 -4.50 -2.28
C LEU A 243 -30.01 -3.55 -1.82
N TRP A 244 -28.83 -3.65 -2.45
CA TRP A 244 -27.67 -2.84 -2.11
C TRP A 244 -27.93 -1.33 -2.20
N LYS A 245 -28.58 -0.85 -3.26
CA LYS A 245 -28.91 0.57 -3.43
C LYS A 245 -29.85 1.16 -2.35
N ARG A 246 -30.46 0.31 -1.53
CA ARG A 246 -31.28 0.72 -0.37
C ARG A 246 -30.45 0.76 0.92
N SER A 247 -29.23 0.27 0.91
CA SER A 247 -28.35 0.30 2.08
C SER A 247 -27.93 1.72 2.41
N LYS A 248 -27.56 1.95 3.66
CA LYS A 248 -26.99 3.22 4.13
C LYS A 248 -25.45 3.24 4.08
N LEU A 249 -24.86 2.18 3.53
CA LEU A 249 -23.41 2.00 3.38
C LEU A 249 -22.84 2.82 2.23
#